data_9fc742713799efd1d91d192fa4fb23c9
#
_entry.id   9fc742713799efd1d91d192fa4fb23c9
#
_cell.length_a   1.000
_cell.length_b   1.000
_cell.length_c   1.000
_cell.angle_alpha   90.00
_cell.angle_beta   90.00
_cell.angle_gamma   90.00
#
_symmetry.space_group_name_H-M   'P 1'
#
loop_
_entity.id
_entity.type
_entity.pdbx_description
1 polymer ?
#
loop_
_entity_poly.entity_id
_entity_poly.type
_entity_poly.pdbx_seq_one_letter_code
_entity_poly.pdbx_strand_id
1 'polypeptide(L)'
;MRRVEKPWGHEIVWAETDRYVGKVLHIKAGHKLSRQYHERKDETFFVQSGELHLEIGEGETLKTLVLKIGESFHCTPRTIHRMIAKADVDVIEVSTPELDDVIRLEDAYGREGTNAP
;
A
#
# COMPACT_ATOMS: atom_id res chain seq x y z
N MET A 1 -19.51 -0.74 -2.91
CA MET A 1 -18.10 -0.78 -3.37
C MET A 1 -17.80 0.44 -4.21
N ARG A 2 -16.58 0.91 -4.17
CA ARG A 2 -16.14 1.99 -5.05
C ARG A 2 -14.73 1.72 -5.56
N ARG A 3 -14.47 2.21 -6.78
CA ARG A 3 -13.17 2.10 -7.44
C ARG A 3 -12.50 3.48 -7.44
N VAL A 4 -11.21 3.50 -7.08
CA VAL A 4 -10.40 4.73 -7.06
C VAL A 4 -9.23 4.52 -8.01
N GLU A 5 -9.11 5.37 -9.03
CA GLU A 5 -7.99 5.29 -9.96
C GLU A 5 -6.73 5.87 -9.32
N LYS A 6 -5.61 5.20 -9.55
CA LYS A 6 -4.31 5.58 -9.01
C LYS A 6 -3.29 5.65 -10.14
N PRO A 7 -2.20 6.42 -9.99
CA PRO A 7 -1.16 6.47 -11.03
C PRO A 7 -0.53 5.11 -11.32
N TRP A 8 -0.52 4.21 -10.31
CA TRP A 8 0.10 2.89 -10.39
C TRP A 8 -0.90 1.76 -10.72
N GLY A 9 -2.17 2.06 -10.86
CA GLY A 9 -3.22 1.06 -11.09
C GLY A 9 -4.55 1.52 -10.53
N HIS A 10 -5.15 0.76 -9.64
CA HIS A 10 -6.41 1.15 -9.00
C HIS A 10 -6.61 0.43 -7.68
N GLU A 11 -7.53 0.97 -6.88
CA GLU A 11 -8.04 0.29 -5.68
C GLU A 11 -9.53 0.04 -5.82
N ILE A 12 -9.99 -1.05 -5.23
CA ILE A 12 -11.41 -1.31 -5.03
C ILE A 12 -11.65 -1.35 -3.53
N VAL A 13 -12.46 -0.41 -3.03
CA VAL A 13 -12.86 -0.39 -1.62
C VAL A 13 -14.11 -1.25 -1.52
N TRP A 14 -13.94 -2.47 -0.99
CA TRP A 14 -15.04 -3.46 -0.91
C TRP A 14 -15.67 -3.53 0.48
N ALA A 15 -15.03 -2.96 1.49
CA ALA A 15 -15.56 -2.86 2.84
C ALA A 15 -15.17 -1.51 3.42
N GLU A 16 -16.14 -0.79 3.96
CA GLU A 16 -15.89 0.50 4.58
C GLU A 16 -16.91 0.75 5.66
N THR A 17 -16.46 0.78 6.93
CA THR A 17 -17.29 1.05 8.09
C THR A 17 -16.55 2.06 8.98
N ASP A 18 -17.19 2.46 10.06
CA ASP A 18 -16.55 3.34 11.04
C ASP A 18 -15.43 2.67 11.82
N ARG A 19 -15.21 1.36 11.63
CA ARG A 19 -14.21 0.58 12.37
C ARG A 19 -13.11 -0.01 11.51
N TYR A 20 -13.40 -0.28 10.24
CA TYR A 20 -12.41 -0.92 9.35
C TYR A 20 -12.65 -0.59 7.89
N VAL A 21 -11.62 -0.82 7.09
CA VAL A 21 -11.68 -0.69 5.63
C VAL A 21 -11.02 -1.91 5.00
N GLY A 22 -11.63 -2.43 3.94
CA GLY A 22 -11.06 -3.49 3.12
C GLY A 22 -10.91 -3.02 1.68
N LYS A 23 -9.73 -3.24 1.10
CA LYS A 23 -9.41 -2.84 -0.27
C LYS A 23 -8.76 -3.98 -1.04
N VAL A 24 -8.89 -3.95 -2.35
CA VAL A 24 -7.99 -4.66 -3.25
C VAL A 24 -7.18 -3.60 -3.99
N LEU A 25 -5.86 -3.71 -3.94
CA LEU A 25 -4.96 -2.85 -4.70
C LEU A 25 -4.49 -3.65 -5.91
N HIS A 26 -4.75 -3.14 -7.11
CA HIS A 26 -4.18 -3.69 -8.34
C HIS A 26 -3.02 -2.79 -8.78
N ILE A 27 -1.79 -3.32 -8.69
CA ILE A 27 -0.59 -2.56 -9.04
C ILE A 27 -0.06 -3.13 -10.35
N LYS A 28 0.05 -2.27 -11.35
CA LYS A 28 0.52 -2.67 -12.69
C LYS A 28 2.03 -2.89 -12.70
N ALA A 29 2.47 -3.84 -13.52
CA ALA A 29 3.87 -4.13 -13.75
C ALA A 29 4.68 -2.86 -14.00
N GLY A 30 5.81 -2.74 -13.33
CA GLY A 30 6.71 -1.60 -13.46
C GLY A 30 6.33 -0.36 -12.66
N HIS A 31 5.24 -0.44 -11.88
CA HIS A 31 4.77 0.68 -11.06
C HIS A 31 5.05 0.43 -9.58
N LYS A 32 5.02 1.51 -8.82
CA LYS A 32 5.25 1.47 -7.38
C LYS A 32 4.42 2.54 -6.69
N LEU A 33 4.04 2.26 -5.45
CA LEU A 33 3.39 3.24 -4.59
C LEU A 33 4.46 4.19 -4.02
N SER A 34 4.02 5.22 -3.32
CA SER A 34 4.94 6.12 -2.62
C SER A 34 5.66 5.40 -1.48
N ARG A 35 6.83 5.90 -1.10
CA ARG A 35 7.43 5.59 0.20
C ARG A 35 6.68 6.44 1.21
N GLN A 36 6.02 5.80 2.15
CA GLN A 36 5.03 6.45 2.99
C GLN A 36 4.95 5.83 4.37
N TYR A 37 4.32 6.53 5.28
CA TYR A 37 3.89 5.97 6.56
C TYR A 37 2.55 6.58 6.95
N HIS A 38 1.91 5.97 7.94
CA HIS A 38 0.65 6.43 8.52
C HIS A 38 0.86 6.69 9.99
N GLU A 39 0.31 7.78 10.49
CA GLU A 39 0.45 8.12 11.90
C GLU A 39 -0.36 7.21 12.81
N ARG A 40 -1.58 6.87 12.40
CA ARG A 40 -2.53 6.11 13.21
C ARG A 40 -3.06 4.87 12.51
N LYS A 41 -3.13 4.89 11.19
CA LYS A 41 -3.68 3.79 10.41
C LYS A 41 -2.86 2.52 10.62
N ASP A 42 -3.54 1.46 11.02
CA ASP A 42 -2.98 0.12 11.17
C ASP A 42 -3.52 -0.73 10.04
N GLU A 43 -2.65 -1.45 9.34
CA GLU A 43 -3.05 -2.19 8.15
C GLU A 43 -2.31 -3.51 8.01
N THR A 44 -2.93 -4.45 7.29
CA THR A 44 -2.30 -5.72 6.94
C THR A 44 -2.50 -5.97 5.46
N PHE A 45 -1.43 -6.37 4.79
CA PHE A 45 -1.42 -6.70 3.36
C PHE A 45 -1.42 -8.22 3.20
N PHE A 46 -2.16 -8.70 2.22
CA PHE A 46 -2.23 -10.12 1.85
C PHE A 46 -2.12 -10.21 0.33
N VAL A 47 -1.19 -11.01 -0.19
CA VAL A 47 -0.99 -11.13 -1.63
C VAL A 47 -1.99 -12.14 -2.20
N GLN A 48 -2.88 -11.68 -3.05
CA GLN A 48 -3.88 -12.49 -3.71
C GLN A 48 -3.36 -13.11 -5.01
N SER A 49 -2.59 -12.33 -5.78
CA SER A 49 -1.99 -12.82 -7.03
C SER A 49 -0.70 -12.06 -7.32
N GLY A 50 0.24 -12.71 -8.00
CA GLY A 50 1.54 -12.11 -8.29
C GLY A 50 2.49 -12.18 -7.11
N GLU A 51 3.52 -11.33 -7.15
CA GLU A 51 4.49 -11.17 -6.06
C GLU A 51 4.59 -9.69 -5.71
N LEU A 52 4.53 -9.37 -4.43
CA LEU A 52 4.69 -8.01 -3.95
C LEU A 52 6.11 -7.82 -3.43
N HIS A 53 6.84 -6.86 -4.01
CA HIS A 53 8.11 -6.41 -3.46
C HIS A 53 7.82 -5.28 -2.49
N LEU A 54 8.15 -5.49 -1.22
CA LEU A 54 7.82 -4.55 -0.16
C LEU A 54 9.11 -4.03 0.47
N GLU A 55 9.35 -2.73 0.35
CA GLU A 55 10.45 -2.07 1.03
C GLU A 55 9.95 -1.55 2.38
N ILE A 56 10.70 -1.85 3.44
CA ILE A 56 10.42 -1.40 4.80
C ILE A 56 11.58 -0.51 5.24
N GLY A 57 11.25 0.68 5.73
CA GLY A 57 12.26 1.65 6.16
C GLY A 57 12.75 2.52 5.02
N GLU A 58 13.84 3.21 5.25
CA GLU A 58 14.49 4.08 4.26
C GLU A 58 15.99 4.19 4.57
N GLY A 59 16.77 4.64 3.57
CA GLY A 59 18.22 4.83 3.74
C GLY A 59 18.90 3.56 4.25
N GLU A 60 19.66 3.69 5.33
CA GLU A 60 20.43 2.58 5.89
C GLU A 60 19.56 1.53 6.57
N THR A 61 18.32 1.86 6.93
CA THR A 61 17.39 0.91 7.56
C THR A 61 16.57 0.13 6.56
N LEU A 62 16.72 0.40 5.26
CA LEU A 62 15.91 -0.20 4.21
C LEU A 62 16.08 -1.72 4.17
N LYS A 63 14.95 -2.42 4.19
CA LYS A 63 14.88 -3.87 3.99
C LYS A 63 13.88 -4.14 2.88
N THR A 64 14.15 -5.16 2.08
CA THR A 64 13.24 -5.58 1.01
C THR A 64 12.73 -6.98 1.30
N LEU A 65 11.41 -7.13 1.28
CA LEU A 65 10.72 -8.40 1.41
C LEU A 65 10.04 -8.72 0.09
N VAL A 66 10.00 -9.99 -0.27
CA VAL A 66 9.19 -10.47 -1.40
C VAL A 66 8.07 -11.32 -0.84
N LEU A 67 6.86 -10.83 -0.94
CA LEU A 67 5.67 -11.55 -0.49
C LEU A 67 5.04 -12.28 -1.66
N LYS A 68 4.86 -13.58 -1.51
CA LYS A 68 4.25 -14.44 -2.51
C LYS A 68 2.77 -14.64 -2.22
N ILE A 69 2.05 -15.24 -3.16
CA ILE A 69 0.62 -15.55 -3.00
C ILE A 69 0.38 -16.24 -1.66
N GLY A 70 -0.58 -15.72 -0.91
CA GLY A 70 -0.97 -16.27 0.39
C GLY A 70 -0.14 -15.77 1.56
N GLU A 71 0.86 -14.94 1.31
CA GLU A 71 1.68 -14.35 2.39
C GLU A 71 1.15 -12.98 2.77
N SER A 72 1.35 -12.61 4.04
CA SER A 72 0.85 -11.35 4.59
C SER A 72 1.93 -10.61 5.36
N PHE A 73 1.69 -9.30 5.54
CA PHE A 73 2.56 -8.44 6.33
C PHE A 73 1.70 -7.47 7.13
N HIS A 74 1.94 -7.41 8.44
CA HIS A 74 1.28 -6.43 9.31
C HIS A 74 2.11 -5.15 9.32
N CYS A 75 1.55 -4.10 8.73
CA CYS A 75 2.18 -2.78 8.66
C CYS A 75 1.63 -1.91 9.80
N THR A 76 2.38 -1.83 10.88
CA THR A 76 1.97 -1.05 12.06
C THR A 76 2.08 0.44 11.79
N PRO A 77 1.37 1.30 12.56
CA PRO A 77 1.51 2.75 12.44
C PRO A 77 2.97 3.19 12.50
N ARG A 78 3.31 4.22 11.73
CA ARG A 78 4.64 4.81 11.62
C ARG A 78 5.70 3.91 10.99
N THR A 79 5.32 2.80 10.39
CA THR A 79 6.23 1.96 9.62
C THR A 79 6.38 2.56 8.24
N ILE A 80 7.58 2.99 7.90
CA ILE A 80 7.89 3.49 6.55
C ILE A 80 7.93 2.30 5.60
N HIS A 81 7.17 2.37 4.52
CA HIS A 81 7.05 1.26 3.59
C HIS A 81 6.77 1.73 2.16
N ARG A 82 7.04 0.86 1.20
CA ARG A 82 6.77 1.10 -0.22
C ARG A 82 6.47 -0.22 -0.92
N MET A 83 5.33 -0.28 -1.63
CA MET A 83 4.97 -1.42 -2.47
C MET A 83 5.49 -1.22 -3.88
N ILE A 84 6.07 -2.27 -4.45
CA ILE A 84 6.64 -2.26 -5.80
C ILE A 84 6.13 -3.48 -6.54
N ALA A 85 5.69 -3.30 -7.79
CA ALA A 85 5.25 -4.38 -8.66
C ALA A 85 6.23 -4.52 -9.83
N LYS A 86 6.92 -5.65 -9.94
CA LYS A 86 7.74 -5.99 -11.11
C LYS A 86 6.89 -6.63 -12.19
N ALA A 87 5.85 -7.35 -11.80
CA ALA A 87 4.76 -7.83 -12.65
C ALA A 87 3.46 -7.43 -11.97
N ASP A 88 2.33 -7.55 -12.65
CA ASP A 88 1.03 -7.21 -12.05
C ASP A 88 0.82 -7.98 -10.74
N VAL A 89 0.35 -7.27 -9.71
CA VAL A 89 0.08 -7.85 -8.39
C VAL A 89 -1.24 -7.35 -7.86
N ASP A 90 -1.99 -8.25 -7.23
CA ASP A 90 -3.21 -7.90 -6.50
C ASP A 90 -2.98 -8.14 -5.01
N VAL A 91 -3.19 -7.09 -4.23
CA VAL A 91 -2.99 -7.08 -2.78
C VAL A 91 -4.32 -6.79 -2.12
N ILE A 92 -4.70 -7.63 -1.16
CA ILE A 92 -5.83 -7.34 -0.28
C ILE A 92 -5.27 -6.59 0.92
N GLU A 93 -5.85 -5.43 1.21
CA GLU A 93 -5.48 -4.62 2.36
C GLU A 93 -6.68 -4.48 3.28
N VAL A 94 -6.49 -4.79 4.56
CA VAL A 94 -7.47 -4.46 5.60
C VAL A 94 -6.82 -3.46 6.53
N SER A 95 -7.59 -2.48 6.98
CA SER A 95 -7.05 -1.42 7.82
C SER A 95 -8.10 -0.82 8.73
N THR A 96 -7.61 -0.07 9.72
CA THR A 96 -8.42 0.88 10.46
C THR A 96 -8.91 2.00 9.53
N PRO A 97 -9.93 2.80 9.93
CA PRO A 97 -10.65 3.63 8.96
C PRO A 97 -10.00 4.98 8.61
N GLU A 98 -8.77 5.24 9.03
CA GLU A 98 -8.09 6.52 8.75
C GLU A 98 -7.60 6.59 7.30
N LEU A 99 -8.52 6.78 6.35
CA LEU A 99 -8.22 6.72 4.92
C LEU A 99 -7.31 7.84 4.42
N ASP A 100 -7.39 9.03 5.03
CA ASP A 100 -6.61 10.19 4.62
C ASP A 100 -5.27 10.30 5.35
N ASP A 101 -4.97 9.37 6.23
CA ASP A 101 -3.78 9.37 7.05
C ASP A 101 -2.61 8.77 6.27
N VAL A 102 -2.00 9.56 5.41
CA VAL A 102 -0.82 9.15 4.66
C VAL A 102 0.18 10.31 4.59
N ILE A 103 1.44 10.02 4.88
CA ILE A 103 2.55 10.95 4.70
C ILE A 103 3.49 10.34 3.67
N ARG A 104 3.59 10.97 2.51
CA ARG A 104 4.41 10.50 1.40
C ARG A 104 5.78 11.16 1.44
N LEU A 105 6.81 10.35 1.54
CA LEU A 105 8.21 10.80 1.62
C LEU A 105 8.85 10.85 0.24
N GLU A 106 8.54 9.88 -0.64
CA GLU A 106 9.01 9.79 -2.01
C GLU A 106 7.87 9.27 -2.87
N ASP A 107 7.71 9.83 -4.07
CA ASP A 107 6.66 9.40 -4.98
C ASP A 107 7.09 9.60 -6.43
N ALA A 108 6.97 8.54 -7.23
CA ALA A 108 7.30 8.57 -8.66
C ALA A 108 6.32 9.44 -9.48
N TYR A 109 5.19 9.85 -8.89
CA TYR A 109 4.11 10.55 -9.58
C TYR A 109 3.88 11.97 -9.05
N GLY A 110 4.83 12.51 -8.28
CA GLY A 110 4.81 13.91 -7.85
C GLY A 110 3.85 14.23 -6.69
N ARG A 111 3.45 13.24 -5.90
CA ARG A 111 2.51 13.44 -4.79
C ARG A 111 3.19 13.61 -3.43
N GLU A 112 4.52 13.74 -3.38
CA GLU A 112 5.26 13.87 -2.10
C GLU A 112 4.68 15.01 -1.28
N GLY A 113 4.55 14.77 0.01
CA GLY A 113 4.04 15.76 0.95
C GLY A 113 2.54 16.01 0.84
N THR A 114 1.81 15.22 0.04
CA THR A 114 0.36 15.35 -0.10
C THR A 114 -0.34 14.05 0.29
N ASN A 115 -1.67 14.12 0.46
CA ASN A 115 -2.53 12.94 0.57
C ASN A 115 -3.45 12.79 -0.65
N ALA A 116 -3.07 13.38 -1.78
CA ALA A 116 -3.82 13.28 -3.03
C ALA A 116 -3.93 11.83 -3.52
N PRO A 117 -5.02 11.46 -4.23
CA PRO A 117 -5.12 10.13 -4.83
C PRO A 117 -4.08 9.92 -5.89
#